data_d70deb0d9a7f37eb5e618d93c54bc216
#
_entry.id   d70deb0d9a7f37eb5e618d93c54bc216
#
_cell.length_a   1.000
_cell.length_b   1.000
_cell.length_c   1.000
_cell.angle_alpha   90.00
_cell.angle_beta   90.00
_cell.angle_gamma   90.00
#
_symmetry.space_group_name_H-M   'P 1'
#
loop_
_entity.id
_entity.type
_entity.pdbx_description
1 polymer ?
#
loop_
_entity_poly.entity_id
_entity_poly.type
_entity_poly.pdbx_seq_one_letter_code
_entity_poly.pdbx_strand_id
1 'polypeptide(L)'
;MKRSEFLRKGLLGTGVFVTASAFGKIITDPVDELKPLEQIGFNHIPNTNSEIMANTILHKAETRGHANHGWLNSYHTFSFANYYNPERMHFGALRVLNDDTVEAGMGFGTHPHNNMEIISIPLEGDLEHKDSMNTVAVIKNGDIQVMSAGSGITHSEYNKNADKTVKFLQIWVFPKSKNVEPRYDQITLKEEDRQNKLQQILSPNTDDEGVWIHQDAWFHLGKFDNEKTAEYSFKKEGNGVYAFILNGSFTINGIELNKRDGLGIWNTNNLSLTA
;
A
#
# COMPACT_ATOMS: atom_id res chain seq x y z
N MET A 1 -2.71 10.11 41.70
CA MET A 1 -2.37 9.80 40.31
C MET A 1 -3.65 9.86 39.47
N LYS A 2 -3.79 10.84 38.60
CA LYS A 2 -5.06 11.11 37.87
C LYS A 2 -5.18 10.13 36.69
N ARG A 3 -6.37 9.59 36.48
CA ARG A 3 -6.75 8.63 35.41
C ARG A 3 -6.37 9.10 33.99
N SER A 4 -6.01 10.36 33.81
CA SER A 4 -5.58 10.97 32.54
C SER A 4 -4.12 10.71 32.16
N GLU A 5 -3.27 10.27 33.09
CA GLU A 5 -1.86 9.95 32.80
C GLU A 5 -1.63 8.52 32.32
N PHE A 6 -2.60 7.61 32.59
CA PHE A 6 -2.49 6.20 32.17
C PHE A 6 -2.83 5.97 30.69
N LEU A 7 -3.55 6.90 30.06
CA LEU A 7 -3.96 6.80 28.66
C LEU A 7 -2.95 7.39 27.65
N ARG A 8 -1.87 8.02 28.13
CA ARG A 8 -0.79 8.55 27.28
C ARG A 8 0.39 7.60 27.05
N LYS A 9 0.42 6.46 27.71
CA LYS A 9 1.50 5.46 27.53
C LYS A 9 0.98 4.28 26.72
N GLY A 10 1.05 4.35 25.40
CA GLY A 10 0.79 3.17 24.58
C GLY A 10 0.25 3.36 23.17
N LEU A 11 0.34 4.54 22.56
CA LEU A 11 0.09 4.63 21.13
C LEU A 11 1.34 4.19 20.36
N LEU A 12 1.34 2.93 19.94
CA LEU A 12 2.32 2.40 18.99
C LEU A 12 1.96 2.91 17.59
N GLY A 13 2.87 3.63 16.95
CA GLY A 13 2.72 4.01 15.56
C GLY A 13 2.99 2.81 14.64
N THR A 14 2.07 2.51 13.74
CA THR A 14 2.24 1.47 12.70
C THR A 14 1.93 2.09 11.34
N GLY A 15 2.82 1.94 10.38
CA GLY A 15 2.65 2.48 9.04
C GLY A 15 3.11 1.52 7.95
N VAL A 16 2.48 1.61 6.80
CA VAL A 16 2.92 0.97 5.54
C VAL A 16 3.60 2.03 4.70
N PHE A 17 4.82 1.75 4.27
CA PHE A 17 5.59 2.61 3.39
C PHE A 17 5.76 1.88 2.05
N VAL A 18 5.20 2.46 1.00
CA VAL A 18 5.27 1.94 -0.36
C VAL A 18 6.17 2.84 -1.17
N THR A 19 7.26 2.30 -1.69
CA THR A 19 8.04 2.99 -2.72
C THR A 19 7.64 2.43 -4.07
N ALA A 20 7.18 3.29 -4.96
CA ALA A 20 6.81 2.89 -6.31
C ALA A 20 7.59 3.72 -7.33
N SER A 21 8.00 3.08 -8.42
CA SER A 21 8.65 3.75 -9.54
C SER A 21 7.78 4.88 -10.08
N ALA A 22 8.30 6.10 -10.09
CA ALA A 22 7.66 7.25 -10.73
C ALA A 22 7.82 7.23 -12.25
N PHE A 23 8.82 6.51 -12.81
CA PHE A 23 9.24 6.54 -14.20
C PHE A 23 9.32 5.17 -14.86
N GLY A 24 8.34 4.30 -14.64
CA GLY A 24 8.14 3.16 -15.55
C GLY A 24 7.51 3.68 -16.85
N LYS A 25 8.07 3.29 -18.03
CA LYS A 25 7.39 3.53 -19.30
C LYS A 25 6.04 2.81 -19.24
N ILE A 26 4.97 3.54 -18.93
CA ILE A 26 3.62 3.00 -18.86
C ILE A 26 3.21 2.69 -20.30
N ILE A 27 3.08 1.40 -20.62
CA ILE A 27 2.51 0.94 -21.87
C ILE A 27 0.99 0.98 -21.67
N THR A 28 0.33 1.94 -22.29
CA THR A 28 -1.12 2.16 -22.18
C THR A 28 -1.90 1.13 -22.99
N ASP A 29 -2.92 0.50 -22.39
CA ASP A 29 -4.04 -0.07 -23.11
C ASP A 29 -5.06 1.02 -23.49
N PRO A 30 -5.82 0.88 -24.59
CA PRO A 30 -6.64 1.95 -25.16
C PRO A 30 -7.86 2.37 -24.33
N VAL A 31 -8.06 1.83 -23.13
CA VAL A 31 -9.22 2.16 -22.28
C VAL A 31 -8.86 3.10 -21.11
N ASP A 32 -7.58 3.24 -20.77
CA ASP A 32 -7.08 4.22 -19.80
C ASP A 32 -5.90 4.96 -20.41
N GLU A 33 -6.15 6.07 -21.11
CA GLU A 33 -5.12 7.08 -21.37
C GLU A 33 -4.70 7.70 -20.02
N LEU A 34 -3.87 6.98 -19.28
CA LEU A 34 -3.16 7.56 -18.15
C LEU A 34 -2.26 8.65 -18.71
N LYS A 35 -2.56 9.90 -18.38
CA LYS A 35 -1.69 11.03 -18.71
C LYS A 35 -0.28 10.71 -18.24
N PRO A 36 0.77 11.02 -19.03
CA PRO A 36 2.15 10.92 -18.58
C PRO A 36 2.29 11.60 -17.21
N LEU A 37 3.16 11.07 -16.34
CA LEU A 37 3.38 11.63 -14.99
C LEU A 37 3.69 13.13 -15.01
N GLU A 38 4.29 13.64 -16.06
CA GLU A 38 4.49 15.09 -16.35
C GLU A 38 3.17 15.89 -16.37
N GLN A 39 2.03 15.25 -16.66
CA GLN A 39 0.71 15.88 -16.68
C GLN A 39 -0.03 15.76 -15.34
N ILE A 40 0.52 15.02 -14.37
CA ILE A 40 -0.06 14.84 -13.02
C ILE A 40 0.55 15.84 -12.02
N GLY A 41 1.22 16.89 -12.50
CA GLY A 41 1.76 17.95 -11.65
C GLY A 41 3.19 17.76 -11.15
N PHE A 42 3.92 16.76 -11.64
CA PHE A 42 5.36 16.64 -11.43
C PHE A 42 6.10 17.54 -12.44
N ASN A 43 5.94 18.87 -12.35
CA ASN A 43 6.70 19.80 -13.16
C ASN A 43 8.18 19.73 -12.75
N HIS A 44 9.03 19.28 -13.65
CA HIS A 44 10.47 19.38 -13.50
C HIS A 44 10.87 20.86 -13.61
N ILE A 45 11.18 21.49 -12.48
CA ILE A 45 11.82 22.81 -12.47
C ILE A 45 13.32 22.58 -12.63
N PRO A 46 13.97 23.09 -13.70
CA PRO A 46 15.42 22.94 -13.85
C PRO A 46 16.13 23.68 -12.71
N ASN A 47 16.98 22.99 -12.01
CA ASN A 47 17.63 23.42 -10.79
C ASN A 47 18.79 24.38 -11.08
N THR A 48 18.70 25.60 -10.53
CA THR A 48 19.83 26.46 -10.27
C THR A 48 20.03 26.55 -8.75
N ASN A 49 20.97 25.76 -8.20
CA ASN A 49 21.58 25.92 -6.86
C ASN A 49 20.65 26.32 -5.68
N SER A 50 19.48 25.69 -5.53
CA SER A 50 18.70 25.72 -4.29
C SER A 50 18.57 24.31 -3.75
N GLU A 51 18.58 24.13 -2.45
CA GLU A 51 18.27 22.86 -1.80
C GLU A 51 17.00 22.29 -2.43
N ILE A 52 17.08 21.08 -3.00
CA ILE A 52 15.94 20.42 -3.63
C ILE A 52 14.95 20.10 -2.50
N MET A 53 13.93 20.94 -2.35
CA MET A 53 12.84 20.66 -1.42
C MET A 53 12.05 19.47 -1.96
N ALA A 54 11.86 18.44 -1.13
CA ALA A 54 11.01 17.31 -1.47
C ALA A 54 9.60 17.77 -1.85
N ASN A 55 9.06 17.26 -2.93
CA ASN A 55 7.65 17.48 -3.26
C ASN A 55 6.79 16.55 -2.42
N THR A 56 5.63 17.02 -1.98
CA THR A 56 4.72 16.24 -1.15
C THR A 56 3.27 16.41 -1.56
N ILE A 57 2.47 15.37 -1.32
CA ILE A 57 1.01 15.42 -1.40
C ILE A 57 0.41 14.71 -0.18
N LEU A 58 -0.39 15.43 0.60
CA LEU A 58 -1.04 14.88 1.80
C LEU A 58 -2.48 14.50 1.49
N HIS A 59 -2.82 13.23 1.74
CA HIS A 59 -4.17 12.70 1.68
C HIS A 59 -4.69 12.43 3.09
N LYS A 60 -5.56 13.28 3.59
CA LYS A 60 -6.18 13.10 4.90
C LYS A 60 -7.16 11.94 4.90
N ALA A 61 -7.23 11.20 6.01
CA ALA A 61 -8.07 10.01 6.17
C ALA A 61 -9.55 10.26 5.84
N GLU A 62 -10.09 11.39 6.29
CA GLU A 62 -11.49 11.79 6.07
C GLU A 62 -11.82 12.19 4.62
N THR A 63 -10.80 12.37 3.78
CA THR A 63 -10.98 12.74 2.37
C THR A 63 -10.95 11.56 1.41
N ARG A 64 -10.80 10.33 1.95
CA ARG A 64 -10.85 9.10 1.14
C ARG A 64 -12.26 8.84 0.60
N GLY A 65 -12.35 8.16 -0.55
CA GLY A 65 -13.61 7.60 -1.01
C GLY A 65 -14.14 6.58 0.00
N HIS A 66 -15.47 6.45 0.10
CA HIS A 66 -16.10 5.52 1.01
C HIS A 66 -17.24 4.78 0.32
N ALA A 67 -17.25 3.47 0.41
CA ALA A 67 -18.34 2.60 -0.02
C ALA A 67 -18.78 1.67 1.11
N ASN A 68 -20.09 1.57 1.32
CA ASN A 68 -20.68 0.63 2.26
C ASN A 68 -21.79 -0.16 1.58
N HIS A 69 -21.58 -1.46 1.45
CA HIS A 69 -22.50 -2.42 0.83
C HIS A 69 -23.20 -3.31 1.87
N GLY A 70 -23.13 -2.95 3.15
CA GLY A 70 -23.61 -3.78 4.27
C GLY A 70 -22.56 -4.82 4.68
N TRP A 71 -22.23 -5.73 3.81
CA TRP A 71 -21.21 -6.77 4.04
C TRP A 71 -19.76 -6.29 3.82
N LEU A 72 -19.56 -5.22 3.07
CA LEU A 72 -18.28 -4.59 2.78
C LEU A 72 -18.33 -3.12 3.18
N ASN A 73 -17.37 -2.70 4.01
CA ASN A 73 -17.07 -1.31 4.31
C ASN A 73 -15.66 -1.01 3.83
N SER A 74 -15.53 -0.18 2.77
CA SER A 74 -14.29 0.05 2.05
C SER A 74 -13.95 1.53 1.98
N TYR A 75 -12.70 1.89 2.31
CA TYR A 75 -12.17 3.25 2.14
C TYR A 75 -11.10 3.27 1.06
N HIS A 76 -11.27 4.15 0.08
CA HIS A 76 -10.45 4.23 -1.12
C HIS A 76 -9.52 5.44 -1.06
N THR A 77 -8.22 5.22 -1.04
CA THR A 77 -7.23 6.31 -1.11
C THR A 77 -7.17 6.91 -2.51
N PHE A 78 -7.26 6.08 -3.54
CA PHE A 78 -7.31 6.45 -4.95
C PHE A 78 -8.65 6.09 -5.56
N SER A 79 -8.93 6.64 -6.75
CA SER A 79 -10.16 6.35 -7.50
C SER A 79 -10.32 4.84 -7.73
N PHE A 80 -11.45 4.31 -7.30
CA PHE A 80 -11.77 2.89 -7.37
C PHE A 80 -13.29 2.68 -7.39
N ALA A 81 -13.77 1.72 -8.20
CA ALA A 81 -15.18 1.44 -8.39
C ALA A 81 -15.98 2.72 -8.70
N ASN A 82 -16.96 3.07 -7.87
CA ASN A 82 -17.81 4.26 -8.06
C ASN A 82 -17.18 5.55 -7.49
N TYR A 83 -16.05 5.47 -6.80
CA TYR A 83 -15.34 6.66 -6.33
C TYR A 83 -14.39 7.16 -7.41
N TYR A 84 -14.63 8.37 -7.90
CA TYR A 84 -13.81 9.01 -8.90
C TYR A 84 -13.36 10.40 -8.44
N ASN A 85 -12.04 10.59 -8.40
CA ASN A 85 -11.40 11.88 -8.20
C ASN A 85 -10.19 11.99 -9.15
N PRO A 86 -10.20 12.89 -10.14
CA PRO A 86 -9.13 13.01 -11.15
C PRO A 86 -7.77 13.38 -10.55
N GLU A 87 -7.73 13.96 -9.34
CA GLU A 87 -6.50 14.28 -8.62
C GLU A 87 -5.97 13.09 -7.78
N ARG A 88 -6.74 11.97 -7.74
CA ARG A 88 -6.43 10.78 -6.95
C ARG A 88 -6.58 9.51 -7.77
N MET A 89 -5.91 9.46 -8.91
CA MET A 89 -5.94 8.27 -9.78
C MET A 89 -4.93 7.22 -9.33
N HIS A 90 -3.75 7.64 -8.93
CA HIS A 90 -2.64 6.79 -8.49
C HIS A 90 -1.49 7.63 -7.91
N PHE A 91 -0.47 6.99 -7.34
CA PHE A 91 0.81 7.60 -6.99
C PHE A 91 1.95 6.76 -7.60
N GLY A 92 2.60 7.26 -8.64
CA GLY A 92 3.54 6.45 -9.42
C GLY A 92 2.85 5.17 -9.91
N ALA A 93 3.46 4.02 -9.67
CA ALA A 93 2.86 2.72 -10.01
C ALA A 93 1.79 2.23 -9.01
N LEU A 94 1.65 2.85 -7.84
CA LEU A 94 0.64 2.51 -6.84
C LEU A 94 -0.74 2.98 -7.32
N ARG A 95 -1.59 2.02 -7.75
CA ARG A 95 -2.88 2.29 -8.38
C ARG A 95 -4.05 2.25 -7.40
N VAL A 96 -4.04 1.31 -6.46
CA VAL A 96 -5.10 1.13 -5.46
C VAL A 96 -4.47 0.96 -4.09
N LEU A 97 -5.07 1.59 -3.11
CA LEU A 97 -4.85 1.34 -1.68
C LEU A 97 -6.20 1.49 -0.97
N ASN A 98 -6.85 0.36 -0.80
CA ASN A 98 -8.13 0.25 -0.10
C ASN A 98 -7.92 -0.34 1.30
N ASP A 99 -8.72 0.15 2.24
CA ASP A 99 -8.78 -0.28 3.64
C ASP A 99 -10.17 -0.91 3.84
N ASP A 100 -10.21 -2.23 3.73
CA ASP A 100 -11.43 -3.01 3.61
C ASP A 100 -11.78 -3.72 4.91
N THR A 101 -13.08 -3.72 5.25
CA THR A 101 -13.67 -4.53 6.30
C THR A 101 -14.78 -5.37 5.69
N VAL A 102 -14.67 -6.69 5.81
CA VAL A 102 -15.63 -7.64 5.23
C VAL A 102 -16.27 -8.47 6.34
N GLU A 103 -17.59 -8.58 6.33
CA GLU A 103 -18.38 -9.35 7.30
C GLU A 103 -18.06 -10.85 7.25
N ALA A 104 -18.38 -11.56 8.34
CA ALA A 104 -18.14 -12.99 8.49
C ALA A 104 -18.72 -13.80 7.32
N GLY A 105 -17.91 -14.67 6.72
CA GLY A 105 -18.28 -15.54 5.61
C GLY A 105 -18.60 -14.84 4.30
N MET A 106 -18.55 -13.50 4.25
CA MET A 106 -18.76 -12.70 3.04
C MET A 106 -17.46 -12.46 2.29
N GLY A 107 -17.54 -11.95 1.05
CA GLY A 107 -16.34 -11.70 0.26
C GLY A 107 -16.66 -11.35 -1.19
N PHE A 108 -15.61 -11.29 -1.98
CA PHE A 108 -15.64 -10.97 -3.40
C PHE A 108 -15.70 -12.27 -4.20
N GLY A 109 -16.79 -12.46 -4.95
CA GLY A 109 -16.95 -13.59 -5.87
C GLY A 109 -15.89 -13.62 -6.97
N THR A 110 -15.84 -14.69 -7.72
CA THR A 110 -14.84 -14.87 -8.80
C THR A 110 -14.93 -13.73 -9.81
N HIS A 111 -13.80 -13.06 -10.00
CA HIS A 111 -13.63 -11.93 -10.93
C HIS A 111 -12.25 -11.97 -11.60
N PRO A 112 -12.10 -11.39 -12.80
CA PRO A 112 -10.86 -11.44 -13.57
C PRO A 112 -9.94 -10.26 -13.25
N HIS A 113 -8.62 -10.51 -13.42
CA HIS A 113 -7.58 -9.49 -13.50
C HIS A 113 -6.59 -9.82 -14.60
N ASN A 114 -5.97 -8.79 -15.16
CA ASN A 114 -4.81 -8.91 -16.04
C ASN A 114 -3.85 -7.74 -15.81
N ASN A 115 -2.56 -7.98 -16.04
CA ASN A 115 -1.52 -6.96 -15.98
C ASN A 115 -1.61 -6.07 -14.72
N MET A 116 -1.74 -6.72 -13.54
CA MET A 116 -1.80 -6.07 -12.24
C MET A 116 -1.07 -6.91 -11.20
N GLU A 117 -0.32 -6.26 -10.34
CA GLU A 117 0.22 -6.83 -9.11
C GLU A 117 -0.77 -6.54 -7.99
N ILE A 118 -1.35 -7.56 -7.39
CA ILE A 118 -2.39 -7.45 -6.36
C ILE A 118 -1.81 -7.97 -5.05
N ILE A 119 -1.82 -7.13 -4.03
CA ILE A 119 -1.22 -7.40 -2.73
C ILE A 119 -2.30 -7.30 -1.66
N SER A 120 -2.41 -8.33 -0.81
CA SER A 120 -3.30 -8.34 0.35
C SER A 120 -2.49 -8.42 1.64
N ILE A 121 -2.79 -7.50 2.58
CA ILE A 121 -2.17 -7.44 3.91
C ILE A 121 -3.28 -7.45 4.95
N PRO A 122 -3.62 -8.61 5.55
CA PRO A 122 -4.60 -8.67 6.62
C PRO A 122 -4.13 -7.92 7.86
N LEU A 123 -5.00 -7.08 8.42
CA LEU A 123 -4.81 -6.31 9.64
C LEU A 123 -5.52 -6.96 10.84
N GLU A 124 -6.61 -7.68 10.57
CA GLU A 124 -7.41 -8.43 11.54
C GLU A 124 -8.13 -9.60 10.83
N GLY A 125 -8.17 -10.77 11.47
CA GLY A 125 -8.86 -11.95 10.91
C GLY A 125 -8.11 -12.61 9.76
N ASP A 126 -8.78 -13.51 9.06
CA ASP A 126 -8.22 -14.38 8.03
C ASP A 126 -8.96 -14.18 6.71
N LEU A 127 -8.23 -13.98 5.62
CA LEU A 127 -8.75 -13.85 4.25
C LEU A 127 -8.48 -15.15 3.48
N GLU A 128 -9.49 -15.76 2.89
CA GLU A 128 -9.34 -16.90 1.99
C GLU A 128 -9.21 -16.43 0.54
N HIS A 129 -8.18 -16.86 -0.15
CA HIS A 129 -7.96 -16.66 -1.58
C HIS A 129 -8.16 -17.97 -2.34
N LYS A 130 -8.82 -17.90 -3.53
CA LYS A 130 -8.89 -18.98 -4.51
C LYS A 130 -8.73 -18.41 -5.91
N ASP A 131 -7.96 -19.10 -6.76
CA ASP A 131 -7.70 -18.62 -8.12
C ASP A 131 -7.78 -19.73 -9.20
N SER A 132 -7.73 -19.31 -10.45
CA SER A 132 -7.81 -20.18 -11.63
C SER A 132 -6.54 -21.02 -11.87
N MET A 133 -5.45 -20.80 -11.10
CA MET A 133 -4.27 -21.67 -11.08
C MET A 133 -4.44 -22.83 -10.09
N ASN A 134 -5.62 -22.96 -9.45
CA ASN A 134 -5.95 -23.90 -8.39
C ASN A 134 -5.26 -23.61 -7.05
N THR A 135 -4.77 -22.39 -6.84
CA THR A 135 -4.32 -21.97 -5.51
C THR A 135 -5.52 -21.79 -4.59
N VAL A 136 -5.44 -22.39 -3.40
CA VAL A 136 -6.37 -22.17 -2.29
C VAL A 136 -5.52 -21.89 -1.06
N ALA A 137 -5.60 -20.67 -0.55
CA ALA A 137 -4.77 -20.23 0.58
C ALA A 137 -5.57 -19.42 1.59
N VAL A 138 -5.12 -19.41 2.84
CA VAL A 138 -5.61 -18.54 3.90
C VAL A 138 -4.50 -17.58 4.27
N ILE A 139 -4.76 -16.30 4.06
CA ILE A 139 -3.85 -15.20 4.37
C ILE A 139 -4.24 -14.68 5.76
N LYS A 140 -3.37 -14.86 6.75
CA LYS A 140 -3.63 -14.52 8.15
C LYS A 140 -3.09 -13.14 8.50
N ASN A 141 -3.56 -12.59 9.62
CA ASN A 141 -2.88 -11.43 10.21
C ASN A 141 -1.40 -11.75 10.46
N GLY A 142 -0.51 -10.91 9.96
CA GLY A 142 0.94 -11.14 9.95
C GLY A 142 1.49 -11.71 8.65
N ASP A 143 0.64 -12.12 7.72
CA ASP A 143 1.07 -12.51 6.38
C ASP A 143 1.06 -11.32 5.42
N ILE A 144 1.82 -11.45 4.33
CA ILE A 144 1.67 -10.70 3.09
C ILE A 144 1.49 -11.67 1.94
N GLN A 145 0.55 -11.37 1.07
CA GLN A 145 0.28 -12.14 -0.14
C GLN A 145 0.45 -11.25 -1.37
N VAL A 146 0.92 -11.83 -2.46
CA VAL A 146 0.91 -11.23 -3.80
C VAL A 146 0.33 -12.20 -4.83
N MET A 147 -0.49 -11.65 -5.72
CA MET A 147 -0.94 -12.30 -6.95
C MET A 147 -0.52 -11.42 -8.13
N SER A 148 0.40 -11.90 -8.96
CA SER A 148 0.70 -11.27 -10.25
C SER A 148 -0.31 -11.77 -11.27
N ALA A 149 -1.19 -10.89 -11.75
CA ALA A 149 -2.26 -11.31 -12.67
C ALA A 149 -1.75 -11.61 -14.09
N GLY A 150 -0.64 -11.02 -14.50
CA GLY A 150 0.05 -11.32 -15.76
C GLY A 150 -0.88 -11.34 -16.98
N SER A 151 -0.83 -12.41 -17.75
CA SER A 151 -1.64 -12.61 -18.97
C SER A 151 -3.14 -12.82 -18.71
N GLY A 152 -3.53 -12.99 -17.44
CA GLY A 152 -4.91 -13.13 -17.01
C GLY A 152 -5.12 -14.21 -15.96
N ILE A 153 -5.87 -13.89 -14.93
CA ILE A 153 -6.26 -14.78 -13.84
C ILE A 153 -7.67 -14.44 -13.38
N THR A 154 -8.41 -15.40 -12.88
CA THR A 154 -9.63 -15.15 -12.11
C THR A 154 -9.40 -15.59 -10.67
N HIS A 155 -9.91 -14.80 -9.70
CA HIS A 155 -9.82 -15.17 -8.29
C HIS A 155 -11.04 -14.74 -7.50
N SER A 156 -11.13 -15.23 -6.27
CA SER A 156 -12.11 -14.83 -5.28
C SER A 156 -11.43 -14.65 -3.92
N GLU A 157 -11.94 -13.73 -3.11
CA GLU A 157 -11.44 -13.42 -1.78
C GLU A 157 -12.60 -13.39 -0.78
N TYR A 158 -12.56 -14.24 0.24
CA TYR A 158 -13.62 -14.36 1.24
C TYR A 158 -13.08 -14.23 2.66
N ASN A 159 -13.88 -13.62 3.54
CA ASN A 159 -13.61 -13.70 4.96
C ASN A 159 -13.74 -15.17 5.41
N LYS A 160 -12.62 -15.76 5.84
CA LYS A 160 -12.57 -17.16 6.29
C LYS A 160 -13.22 -17.36 7.66
N ASN A 161 -13.37 -16.29 8.43
CA ASN A 161 -13.94 -16.37 9.78
C ASN A 161 -15.47 -16.46 9.70
N ALA A 162 -16.04 -17.33 10.53
CA ALA A 162 -17.49 -17.56 10.55
C ALA A 162 -18.26 -16.56 11.44
N ASP A 163 -17.58 -15.85 12.35
CA ASP A 163 -18.17 -15.09 13.43
C ASP A 163 -17.56 -13.69 13.66
N LYS A 164 -16.58 -13.31 12.88
CA LYS A 164 -15.92 -11.99 12.99
C LYS A 164 -15.57 -11.41 11.62
N THR A 165 -15.43 -10.12 11.57
CA THR A 165 -14.97 -9.41 10.37
C THR A 165 -13.51 -9.73 10.06
N VAL A 166 -13.12 -9.61 8.79
CA VAL A 166 -11.73 -9.48 8.37
C VAL A 166 -11.45 -8.04 7.96
N LYS A 167 -10.30 -7.50 8.34
CA LYS A 167 -9.82 -6.18 7.90
C LYS A 167 -8.48 -6.36 7.20
N PHE A 168 -8.33 -5.77 6.04
CA PHE A 168 -7.10 -5.88 5.25
C PHE A 168 -6.90 -4.67 4.34
N LEU A 169 -5.65 -4.47 3.94
CA LEU A 169 -5.32 -3.57 2.84
C LEU A 169 -5.33 -4.36 1.54
N GLN A 170 -6.09 -3.87 0.56
CA GLN A 170 -6.03 -4.31 -0.83
C GLN A 170 -5.23 -3.28 -1.61
N ILE A 171 -4.08 -3.68 -2.15
CA ILE A 171 -3.14 -2.80 -2.82
C ILE A 171 -2.89 -3.31 -4.23
N TRP A 172 -3.00 -2.42 -5.22
CA TRP A 172 -2.71 -2.75 -6.61
C TRP A 172 -1.56 -1.89 -7.12
N VAL A 173 -0.64 -2.54 -7.83
CA VAL A 173 0.52 -1.88 -8.43
C VAL A 173 0.57 -2.23 -9.91
N PHE A 174 0.73 -1.24 -10.77
CA PHE A 174 0.96 -1.47 -12.19
C PHE A 174 2.29 -2.22 -12.39
N PRO A 175 2.31 -3.35 -13.12
CA PRO A 175 3.56 -4.04 -13.42
C PRO A 175 4.38 -3.28 -14.46
N LYS A 176 5.72 -3.43 -14.43
CA LYS A 176 6.61 -2.92 -15.49
C LYS A 176 6.63 -3.81 -16.75
N SER A 177 6.18 -5.06 -16.62
CA SER A 177 6.13 -6.01 -17.72
C SER A 177 4.70 -6.57 -17.86
N LYS A 178 4.17 -6.54 -19.07
CA LYS A 178 2.84 -7.07 -19.38
C LYS A 178 2.89 -8.54 -19.82
N ASN A 179 1.76 -9.22 -19.66
CA ASN A 179 1.52 -10.60 -20.13
C ASN A 179 2.54 -11.60 -19.60
N VAL A 180 3.08 -11.37 -18.40
CA VAL A 180 3.88 -12.35 -17.68
C VAL A 180 3.01 -13.54 -17.28
N GLU A 181 3.64 -14.66 -16.91
CA GLU A 181 2.91 -15.81 -16.38
C GLU A 181 2.25 -15.42 -15.03
N PRO A 182 0.98 -15.72 -14.82
CA PRO A 182 0.32 -15.51 -13.53
C PRO A 182 1.03 -16.27 -12.41
N ARG A 183 1.12 -15.66 -11.23
CA ARG A 183 1.75 -16.31 -10.07
C ARG A 183 1.08 -15.90 -8.76
N TYR A 184 1.24 -16.74 -7.77
CA TYR A 184 0.84 -16.50 -6.39
C TYR A 184 2.04 -16.70 -5.46
N ASP A 185 2.16 -15.87 -4.43
CA ASP A 185 3.15 -16.00 -3.38
C ASP A 185 2.64 -15.45 -2.06
N GLN A 186 3.06 -16.04 -0.94
CA GLN A 186 2.64 -15.64 0.40
C GLN A 186 3.73 -16.01 1.41
N ILE A 187 4.03 -15.08 2.33
CA ILE A 187 4.92 -15.34 3.45
C ILE A 187 4.32 -14.82 4.75
N THR A 188 4.73 -15.43 5.87
CA THR A 188 4.44 -14.94 7.23
C THR A 188 5.57 -14.04 7.70
N LEU A 189 5.23 -12.82 8.11
CA LEU A 189 6.17 -11.81 8.61
C LEU A 189 6.36 -11.97 10.13
N LYS A 190 7.59 -11.78 10.58
CA LYS A 190 7.88 -11.77 12.03
C LYS A 190 7.69 -10.37 12.59
N GLU A 191 6.97 -10.25 13.70
CA GLU A 191 6.67 -8.95 14.31
C GLU A 191 7.93 -8.27 14.87
N GLU A 192 8.88 -9.06 15.40
CA GLU A 192 10.16 -8.55 15.91
C GLU A 192 11.00 -7.85 14.83
N ASP A 193 10.81 -8.20 13.54
CA ASP A 193 11.57 -7.61 12.44
C ASP A 193 11.12 -6.20 12.07
N ARG A 194 9.98 -5.74 12.58
CA ARG A 194 9.46 -4.38 12.36
C ARG A 194 9.39 -3.52 13.63
N GLN A 195 9.85 -4.02 14.79
CA GLN A 195 9.83 -3.24 16.01
C GLN A 195 10.90 -2.15 16.00
N ASN A 196 10.49 -0.89 16.00
CA ASN A 196 11.32 0.33 15.87
C ASN A 196 12.21 0.38 14.62
N LYS A 197 11.79 -0.29 13.55
CA LYS A 197 12.47 -0.30 12.26
C LYS A 197 11.47 -0.56 11.11
N LEU A 198 11.90 -0.29 9.89
CA LEU A 198 11.15 -0.59 8.68
C LEU A 198 11.58 -1.96 8.14
N GLN A 199 10.72 -2.97 8.29
CA GLN A 199 10.90 -4.31 7.72
C GLN A 199 10.51 -4.27 6.24
N GLN A 200 11.41 -4.66 5.34
CA GLN A 200 11.06 -4.89 3.94
C GLN A 200 10.18 -6.14 3.84
N ILE A 201 9.05 -6.01 3.16
CA ILE A 201 8.06 -7.09 3.01
C ILE A 201 7.79 -7.46 1.56
N LEU A 202 8.24 -6.62 0.62
CA LEU A 202 8.09 -6.81 -0.82
C LEU A 202 9.19 -6.06 -1.57
N SER A 203 9.69 -6.65 -2.66
CA SER A 203 10.68 -6.03 -3.54
C SER A 203 10.52 -6.47 -5.01
N PRO A 204 11.27 -5.91 -5.96
CA PRO A 204 11.33 -6.39 -7.35
C PRO A 204 12.19 -7.65 -7.54
N ASN A 205 12.94 -8.09 -6.53
CA ASN A 205 13.94 -9.13 -6.64
C ASN A 205 13.53 -10.39 -5.89
N THR A 206 13.70 -11.54 -6.51
CA THR A 206 13.37 -12.86 -5.93
C THR A 206 14.25 -13.25 -4.74
N ASP A 207 15.46 -12.68 -4.65
CA ASP A 207 16.45 -13.02 -3.63
C ASP A 207 16.42 -12.05 -2.42
N ASP A 208 15.57 -11.02 -2.48
CA ASP A 208 15.38 -10.06 -1.38
C ASP A 208 14.42 -10.61 -0.31
N GLU A 209 14.44 -9.98 0.87
CA GLU A 209 13.43 -10.25 1.90
C GLU A 209 12.02 -9.85 1.42
N GLY A 210 11.04 -10.68 1.74
CA GLY A 210 9.63 -10.46 1.41
C GLY A 210 9.17 -11.26 0.19
N VAL A 211 7.97 -10.94 -0.29
CA VAL A 211 7.47 -11.41 -1.58
C VAL A 211 7.98 -10.50 -2.71
N TRP A 212 7.95 -10.95 -3.96
CA TRP A 212 8.42 -10.14 -5.08
C TRP A 212 7.32 -9.86 -6.11
N ILE A 213 7.46 -8.75 -6.85
CA ILE A 213 6.53 -8.33 -7.91
C ILE A 213 7.26 -7.87 -9.17
N HIS A 214 6.54 -7.83 -10.28
CA HIS A 214 7.04 -7.33 -11.57
C HIS A 214 7.01 -5.79 -11.67
N GLN A 215 7.48 -5.07 -10.61
CA GLN A 215 7.62 -3.63 -10.62
C GLN A 215 8.80 -3.21 -9.73
N ASP A 216 9.49 -2.13 -10.11
CA ASP A 216 10.54 -1.53 -9.29
C ASP A 216 9.93 -0.78 -8.10
N ALA A 217 9.31 -1.54 -7.20
CA ALA A 217 8.65 -1.07 -6.01
C ALA A 217 9.08 -1.90 -4.79
N TRP A 218 9.15 -1.25 -3.63
CA TRP A 218 9.51 -1.85 -2.35
C TRP A 218 8.47 -1.48 -1.32
N PHE A 219 8.01 -2.43 -0.54
CA PHE A 219 7.06 -2.19 0.55
C PHE A 219 7.74 -2.49 1.88
N HIS A 220 7.44 -1.66 2.86
CA HIS A 220 7.94 -1.79 4.21
C HIS A 220 6.80 -1.64 5.21
N LEU A 221 6.85 -2.45 6.27
CA LEU A 221 6.03 -2.27 7.46
C LEU A 221 6.92 -1.82 8.62
N GLY A 222 6.43 -0.88 9.43
CA GLY A 222 7.10 -0.43 10.63
C GLY A 222 6.14 -0.36 11.81
N LYS A 223 6.62 -0.73 13.00
CA LYS A 223 5.94 -0.58 14.28
C LYS A 223 6.88 0.13 15.24
N PHE A 224 6.53 1.33 15.65
CA PHE A 224 7.40 2.20 16.42
C PHE A 224 6.78 2.55 17.77
N ASP A 225 7.60 2.52 18.80
CA ASP A 225 7.27 3.09 20.10
C ASP A 225 7.28 4.62 19.98
N ASN A 226 6.59 5.29 20.91
CA ASN A 226 6.53 6.76 20.95
C ASN A 226 7.93 7.40 20.96
N GLU A 227 8.09 8.49 20.22
CA GLU A 227 9.34 9.26 20.07
C GLU A 227 10.50 8.51 19.38
N LYS A 228 10.26 7.31 18.87
CA LYS A 228 11.27 6.61 18.06
C LYS A 228 11.33 7.19 16.66
N THR A 229 12.55 7.29 16.17
CA THR A 229 12.88 7.84 14.84
C THR A 229 13.48 6.77 13.94
N ALA A 230 13.30 6.92 12.65
CA ALA A 230 14.02 6.17 11.63
C ALA A 230 14.26 7.04 10.39
N GLU A 231 15.29 6.69 9.66
CA GLU A 231 15.60 7.24 8.34
C GLU A 231 15.26 6.18 7.29
N TYR A 232 14.76 6.63 6.14
CA TYR A 232 14.52 5.78 4.99
C TYR A 232 15.20 6.36 3.75
N SER A 233 16.08 5.57 3.12
CA SER A 233 16.70 5.91 1.84
C SER A 233 15.93 5.28 0.69
N PHE A 234 15.62 6.05 -0.33
CA PHE A 234 14.89 5.59 -1.51
C PHE A 234 15.72 4.51 -2.23
N LYS A 235 15.08 3.42 -2.58
CA LYS A 235 15.74 2.24 -3.16
C LYS A 235 16.15 2.43 -4.63
N LYS A 236 15.54 3.39 -5.31
CA LYS A 236 15.81 3.68 -6.72
C LYS A 236 15.63 5.17 -6.98
N GLU A 237 16.57 5.76 -7.72
CA GLU A 237 16.48 7.13 -8.17
C GLU A 237 15.21 7.35 -9.01
N GLY A 238 14.54 8.49 -8.82
CA GLY A 238 13.28 8.83 -9.47
C GLY A 238 12.04 8.14 -8.88
N ASN A 239 12.18 7.28 -7.87
CA ASN A 239 11.02 6.77 -7.15
C ASN A 239 10.44 7.84 -6.21
N GLY A 240 9.14 7.72 -5.91
CA GLY A 240 8.50 8.37 -4.77
C GLY A 240 8.24 7.36 -3.66
N VAL A 241 7.93 7.86 -2.47
CA VAL A 241 7.44 7.08 -1.32
C VAL A 241 6.01 7.48 -1.03
N TYR A 242 5.12 6.52 -0.85
CA TYR A 242 3.79 6.73 -0.30
C TYR A 242 3.73 6.12 1.10
N ALA A 243 3.69 6.97 2.13
CA ALA A 243 3.54 6.55 3.53
C ALA A 243 2.05 6.52 3.89
N PHE A 244 1.57 5.44 4.51
CA PHE A 244 0.19 5.29 4.96
C PHE A 244 0.16 4.84 6.42
N ILE A 245 -0.46 5.62 7.29
CA ILE A 245 -0.45 5.39 8.74
C ILE A 245 -1.58 4.45 9.13
N LEU A 246 -1.24 3.27 9.66
CA LEU A 246 -2.24 2.28 10.10
C LEU A 246 -2.82 2.63 11.46
N ASN A 247 -1.98 3.00 12.42
CA ASN A 247 -2.38 3.38 13.77
C ASN A 247 -1.39 4.40 14.34
N GLY A 248 -1.84 5.20 15.32
CA GLY A 248 -1.03 6.24 15.94
C GLY A 248 -0.85 7.46 15.05
N SER A 249 0.26 8.14 15.24
CA SER A 249 0.66 9.31 14.46
C SER A 249 2.15 9.24 14.13
N PHE A 250 2.55 9.91 13.06
CA PHE A 250 3.94 10.08 12.65
C PHE A 250 4.18 11.50 12.18
N THR A 251 5.38 11.98 12.40
CA THR A 251 5.91 13.15 11.68
C THR A 251 6.91 12.66 10.64
N ILE A 252 6.66 12.96 9.36
CA ILE A 252 7.54 12.57 8.24
C ILE A 252 8.01 13.84 7.54
N ASN A 253 9.33 14.09 7.52
CA ASN A 253 9.92 15.33 7.01
C ASN A 253 9.22 16.59 7.55
N GLY A 254 8.86 16.60 8.84
CA GLY A 254 8.16 17.73 9.49
C GLY A 254 6.64 17.79 9.25
N ILE A 255 6.06 16.88 8.47
CA ILE A 255 4.62 16.82 8.20
C ILE A 255 3.97 15.81 9.16
N GLU A 256 3.00 16.27 9.95
CA GLU A 256 2.23 15.43 10.87
C GLU A 256 1.15 14.64 10.14
N LEU A 257 1.14 13.31 10.37
CA LEU A 257 0.16 12.36 9.87
C LEU A 257 -0.50 11.65 11.03
N ASN A 258 -1.81 11.52 10.94
CA ASN A 258 -2.63 10.76 11.88
C ASN A 258 -3.06 9.43 11.26
N LYS A 259 -3.71 8.59 12.07
CA LYS A 259 -4.24 7.29 11.64
C LYS A 259 -4.99 7.40 10.30
N ARG A 260 -4.60 6.58 9.33
CA ARG A 260 -5.14 6.47 7.97
C ARG A 260 -4.86 7.68 7.05
N ASP A 261 -4.07 8.66 7.49
CA ASP A 261 -3.51 9.64 6.56
C ASP A 261 -2.51 8.96 5.62
N GLY A 262 -2.42 9.47 4.40
CA GLY A 262 -1.43 9.10 3.40
C GLY A 262 -0.59 10.28 2.97
N LEU A 263 0.71 10.09 2.77
CA LEU A 263 1.64 11.12 2.31
C LEU A 263 2.48 10.59 1.15
N GLY A 264 2.32 11.18 -0.03
CA GLY A 264 3.24 10.99 -1.15
C GLY A 264 4.42 11.95 -1.05
N ILE A 265 5.64 11.45 -1.26
CA ILE A 265 6.89 12.22 -1.21
C ILE A 265 7.74 11.82 -2.41
N TRP A 266 8.30 12.79 -3.15
CA TRP A 266 9.19 12.54 -4.28
C TRP A 266 10.18 13.69 -4.47
N ASN A 267 11.10 13.57 -5.42
CA ASN A 267 12.21 14.51 -5.65
C ASN A 267 13.11 14.68 -4.41
N THR A 268 13.34 13.58 -3.70
CA THR A 268 14.31 13.46 -2.62
C THR A 268 14.83 12.02 -2.59
N ASN A 269 15.95 11.80 -1.94
CA ASN A 269 16.53 10.45 -1.81
C ASN A 269 16.37 9.86 -0.41
N ASN A 270 15.95 10.66 0.56
CA ASN A 270 15.80 10.26 1.95
C ASN A 270 14.56 10.91 2.57
N LEU A 271 14.03 10.27 3.57
CA LEU A 271 13.04 10.85 4.48
C LEU A 271 13.35 10.44 5.92
N SER A 272 12.98 11.32 6.85
CA SER A 272 13.00 11.05 8.29
C SER A 272 11.57 10.83 8.80
N LEU A 273 11.41 9.92 9.75
CA LEU A 273 10.14 9.68 10.40
C LEU A 273 10.31 9.60 11.92
N THR A 274 9.32 10.12 12.64
CA THR A 274 9.20 10.05 14.10
C THR A 274 7.79 9.61 14.45
N ALA A 275 7.63 8.61 15.34
CA ALA A 275 6.36 8.07 15.81
C ALA A 275 5.84 8.78 17.05
#